data_4c3bf01b0c9c0ed3df7907ac5432aff0
#
_entry.id   4c3bf01b0c9c0ed3df7907ac5432aff0
#
_cell.length_a   1.000
_cell.length_b   1.000
_cell.length_c   1.000
_cell.angle_alpha   90.00
_cell.angle_beta   90.00
_cell.angle_gamma   90.00
#
_symmetry.space_group_name_H-M   'P 1'
#
loop_
_entity.id
_entity.type
_entity.pdbx_description
1 polymer ?
#
loop_
_entity_poly.entity_id
_entity_poly.type
_entity_poly.pdbx_seq_one_letter_code
_entity_poly.pdbx_strand_id
1 'polypeptide(L)'
;TKYGGLEKVTVDISNSISLHNNVIVLVPNGCQYKDKFSQNITLIEYKSLDRRLNPFLYLEIYFILKKYKIDLVHTHASKATQIFYYLNKFMKIIHIATKHNARKGKIFIKIKYVTAVSNDAAKTIKNDKVKIIYNGIQALEIKNNKPKNEVFTITAIGRLDKIKGFDILIKEFSKIKNSAKLQIVGDGEEYNNLNNLIKELSLENKVSLLGFRKDIPEIINSSDLVVMSSLSEGFSIVMIESIFYAKVFISTKVSGC
;
A
#
# COMPACT_ATOMS: atom_id res chain seq x y z
N THR A 1 1.45 13.33 1.91
CA THR A 1 1.66 11.99 1.30
C THR A 1 0.30 11.37 0.97
N LYS A 2 0.17 10.78 -0.24
CA LYS A 2 -1.06 10.09 -0.68
C LYS A 2 -1.23 8.78 0.10
N TYR A 3 -2.47 8.35 0.28
CA TYR A 3 -2.82 7.08 0.93
C TYR A 3 -2.70 5.92 -0.08
N GLY A 4 -1.92 4.91 0.26
CA GLY A 4 -1.70 3.72 -0.56
C GLY A 4 -1.60 2.45 0.30
N GLY A 5 -1.22 1.32 -0.29
CA GLY A 5 -1.16 0.04 0.43
C GLY A 5 -0.18 0.02 1.61
N LEU A 6 0.97 0.70 1.49
CA LEU A 6 1.93 0.82 2.59
C LEU A 6 1.35 1.61 3.77
N GLU A 7 0.73 2.74 3.46
CA GLU A 7 0.11 3.62 4.44
C GLU A 7 -1.07 2.90 5.11
N LYS A 8 -1.89 2.17 4.36
CA LYS A 8 -2.97 1.35 4.92
C LYS A 8 -2.44 0.33 5.92
N VAL A 9 -1.42 -0.44 5.58
CA VAL A 9 -0.81 -1.41 6.50
C VAL A 9 -0.28 -0.72 7.77
N THR A 10 0.36 0.44 7.62
CA THR A 10 0.87 1.20 8.78
C THR A 10 -0.28 1.66 9.68
N VAL A 11 -1.37 2.16 9.12
CA VAL A 11 -2.57 2.57 9.86
C VAL A 11 -3.19 1.37 10.58
N ASP A 12 -3.42 0.26 9.86
CA ASP A 12 -4.08 -0.93 10.41
C ASP A 12 -3.28 -1.53 11.58
N ILE A 13 -1.95 -1.66 11.42
CA ILE A 13 -1.06 -2.14 12.50
C ILE A 13 -1.08 -1.17 13.68
N SER A 14 -0.97 0.13 13.44
CA SER A 14 -0.96 1.14 14.50
C SER A 14 -2.27 1.14 15.29
N ASN A 15 -3.40 1.09 14.59
CA ASN A 15 -4.72 1.03 15.22
C ASN A 15 -4.88 -0.25 16.08
N SER A 16 -4.47 -1.39 15.55
CA SER A 16 -4.54 -2.66 16.29
C SER A 16 -3.67 -2.66 17.55
N ILE A 17 -2.43 -2.17 17.45
CA ILE A 17 -1.49 -2.12 18.59
C ILE A 17 -1.95 -1.11 19.64
N SER A 18 -2.60 0.00 19.22
CA SER A 18 -3.08 1.05 20.14
C SER A 18 -4.18 0.58 21.11
N LEU A 19 -4.79 -0.57 20.88
CA LEU A 19 -5.75 -1.17 21.81
C LEU A 19 -5.13 -1.60 23.13
N HIS A 20 -3.81 -1.89 23.13
CA HIS A 20 -3.10 -2.45 24.29
C HIS A 20 -1.80 -1.70 24.63
N ASN A 21 -1.42 -0.71 23.84
CA ASN A 21 -0.14 0.02 24.00
C ASN A 21 -0.32 1.51 23.73
N ASN A 22 0.58 2.31 24.29
CA ASN A 22 0.69 3.73 23.93
C ASN A 22 1.41 3.84 22.58
N VAL A 23 0.69 4.21 21.55
CA VAL A 23 1.21 4.30 20.19
C VAL A 23 1.37 5.76 19.76
N ILE A 24 2.57 6.07 19.27
CA ILE A 24 2.89 7.35 18.65
C ILE A 24 3.24 7.09 17.19
N VAL A 25 2.59 7.78 16.28
CA VAL A 25 2.86 7.67 14.85
C VAL A 25 3.48 8.97 14.35
N LEU A 26 4.66 8.87 13.73
CA LEU A 26 5.32 9.99 13.08
C LEU A 26 5.03 10.00 11.59
N VAL A 27 4.46 11.07 11.09
CA VAL A 27 4.17 11.27 9.67
C VAL A 27 4.73 12.61 9.19
N PRO A 28 5.04 12.77 7.90
CA PRO A 28 5.45 14.06 7.36
C PRO A 28 4.30 15.05 7.39
N ASN A 29 4.61 16.33 7.53
CA ASN A 29 3.64 17.41 7.44
C ASN A 29 2.82 17.32 6.15
N GLY A 30 1.51 17.59 6.23
CA GLY A 30 0.56 17.44 5.13
C GLY A 30 0.14 15.99 4.86
N CYS A 31 0.16 15.12 5.86
CA CYS A 31 -0.39 13.78 5.77
C CYS A 31 -1.89 13.81 5.47
N GLN A 32 -2.33 13.16 4.37
CA GLN A 32 -3.72 13.20 3.89
C GLN A 32 -4.62 12.11 4.50
N TYR A 33 -4.07 11.24 5.36
CA TYR A 33 -4.79 10.08 5.94
C TYR A 33 -4.77 10.08 7.47
N LYS A 34 -4.70 11.26 8.08
CA LYS A 34 -4.71 11.43 9.55
C LYS A 34 -6.00 10.90 10.18
N ASP A 35 -7.11 11.10 9.48
CA ASP A 35 -8.46 10.66 9.85
C ASP A 35 -8.61 9.14 9.95
N LYS A 36 -7.62 8.37 9.46
CA LYS A 36 -7.61 6.90 9.51
C LYS A 36 -7.03 6.33 10.80
N PHE A 37 -6.29 7.14 11.56
CA PHE A 37 -5.74 6.69 12.83
C PHE A 37 -6.78 6.77 13.95
N SER A 38 -6.78 5.75 14.82
CA SER A 38 -7.61 5.71 16.01
C SER A 38 -7.31 6.90 16.94
N GLN A 39 -8.33 7.37 17.66
CA GLN A 39 -8.19 8.44 18.65
C GLN A 39 -7.23 8.10 19.80
N ASN A 40 -6.95 6.82 20.02
CA ASN A 40 -5.97 6.35 21.01
C ASN A 40 -4.51 6.55 20.58
N ILE A 41 -4.27 6.99 19.34
CA ILE A 41 -2.93 7.19 18.79
C ILE A 41 -2.52 8.64 18.91
N THR A 42 -1.33 8.88 19.44
CA THR A 42 -0.71 10.20 19.36
C THR A 42 -0.07 10.39 17.99
N LEU A 43 -0.74 11.13 17.11
CA LEU A 43 -0.22 11.44 15.78
C LEU A 43 0.62 12.71 15.81
N ILE A 44 1.87 12.62 15.34
CA ILE A 44 2.80 13.76 15.29
C ILE A 44 3.25 13.98 13.84
N GLU A 45 2.98 15.16 13.32
CA GLU A 45 3.52 15.60 12.05
C GLU A 45 4.88 16.29 12.26
N TYR A 46 5.94 15.72 11.72
CA TYR A 46 7.23 16.40 11.70
C TYR A 46 7.28 17.45 10.57
N LYS A 47 7.89 18.61 10.87
CA LYS A 47 7.91 19.77 9.98
C LYS A 47 9.09 19.79 9.02
N SER A 48 10.17 19.14 9.39
CA SER A 48 11.39 19.08 8.59
C SER A 48 11.17 18.38 7.25
N LEU A 49 11.87 18.86 6.22
CA LEU A 49 11.81 18.21 4.91
C LEU A 49 12.15 16.72 5.00
N ASP A 50 11.24 15.89 4.51
CA ASP A 50 11.32 14.44 4.55
C ASP A 50 12.36 13.88 3.56
N ARG A 51 13.65 14.19 3.79
CA ARG A 51 14.81 13.76 3.00
C ARG A 51 15.80 13.02 3.87
N ARG A 52 16.38 11.92 3.32
CA ARG A 52 17.34 11.05 4.05
C ARG A 52 18.59 11.74 4.60
N LEU A 53 19.02 12.83 3.98
CA LEU A 53 20.24 13.56 4.35
C LEU A 53 19.94 14.90 5.04
N ASN A 54 18.70 15.12 5.47
CA ASN A 54 18.33 16.36 6.17
C ASN A 54 18.68 16.27 7.67
N PRO A 55 19.69 16.97 8.17
CA PRO A 55 20.09 16.89 9.58
C PRO A 55 19.00 17.42 10.54
N PHE A 56 18.21 18.41 10.11
CA PHE A 56 17.10 18.93 10.90
C PHE A 56 16.01 17.88 11.15
N LEU A 57 15.76 16.99 10.18
CA LEU A 57 14.85 15.87 10.36
C LEU A 57 15.33 14.90 11.45
N TYR A 58 16.63 14.61 11.48
CA TYR A 58 17.23 13.76 12.53
C TYR A 58 17.11 14.39 13.91
N LEU A 59 17.39 15.69 14.03
CA LEU A 59 17.24 16.41 15.28
C LEU A 59 15.79 16.46 15.76
N GLU A 60 14.85 16.77 14.86
CA GLU A 60 13.43 16.81 15.18
C GLU A 60 12.93 15.46 15.68
N ILE A 61 13.22 14.38 14.96
CA ILE A 61 12.85 13.01 15.38
C ILE A 61 13.52 12.66 16.72
N TYR A 62 14.79 12.99 16.91
CA TYR A 62 15.50 12.74 18.16
C TYR A 62 14.78 13.37 19.36
N PHE A 63 14.42 14.65 19.28
CA PHE A 63 13.74 15.35 20.36
C PHE A 63 12.33 14.79 20.61
N ILE A 64 11.60 14.40 19.56
CA ILE A 64 10.30 13.73 19.70
C ILE A 64 10.47 12.42 20.46
N LEU A 65 11.39 11.55 20.04
CA LEU A 65 11.61 10.25 20.68
C LEU A 65 12.05 10.40 22.15
N LYS A 66 12.87 11.39 22.46
CA LYS A 66 13.28 11.71 23.85
C LYS A 66 12.12 12.20 24.69
N LYS A 67 11.30 13.13 24.15
CA LYS A 67 10.14 13.69 24.85
C LYS A 67 9.15 12.61 25.28
N TYR A 68 8.90 11.65 24.41
CA TYR A 68 7.92 10.61 24.65
C TYR A 68 8.47 9.33 25.27
N LYS A 69 9.76 9.25 25.58
CA LYS A 69 10.41 8.10 26.23
C LYS A 69 10.10 6.77 25.55
N ILE A 70 10.37 6.70 24.23
CA ILE A 70 9.99 5.57 23.38
C ILE A 70 10.80 4.32 23.71
N ASP A 71 10.15 3.19 23.94
CA ASP A 71 10.76 1.89 24.21
C ASP A 71 11.09 1.12 22.93
N LEU A 72 10.24 1.23 21.91
CA LEU A 72 10.35 0.50 20.64
C LEU A 72 9.98 1.40 19.47
N VAL A 73 10.74 1.32 18.39
CA VAL A 73 10.41 1.97 17.12
C VAL A 73 10.20 0.92 16.05
N HIS A 74 9.04 0.94 15.42
CA HIS A 74 8.73 0.15 14.24
C HIS A 74 8.76 1.03 12.99
N THR A 75 9.61 0.71 12.04
CA THR A 75 9.75 1.47 10.79
C THR A 75 9.22 0.69 9.60
N HIS A 76 8.51 1.37 8.73
CA HIS A 76 7.99 0.82 7.47
C HIS A 76 8.75 1.38 6.28
N ALA A 77 9.17 0.50 5.36
CA ALA A 77 9.96 0.81 4.17
C ALA A 77 11.38 1.37 4.42
N SER A 78 12.19 1.41 3.35
CA SER A 78 13.64 1.63 3.46
C SER A 78 14.03 3.02 3.95
N LYS A 79 13.22 4.06 3.67
CA LYS A 79 13.59 5.44 4.04
C LYS A 79 13.49 5.64 5.54
N ALA A 80 12.36 5.35 6.15
CA ALA A 80 12.17 5.44 7.59
C ALA A 80 13.17 4.56 8.34
N THR A 81 13.38 3.32 7.85
CA THR A 81 14.36 2.39 8.42
C THR A 81 15.78 2.98 8.41
N GLN A 82 16.19 3.60 7.31
CA GLN A 82 17.51 4.20 7.21
C GLN A 82 17.69 5.40 8.14
N ILE A 83 16.72 6.31 8.19
CA ILE A 83 16.76 7.48 9.06
C ILE A 83 16.87 7.02 10.51
N PHE A 84 15.99 6.13 10.95
CA PHE A 84 16.02 5.69 12.34
C PHE A 84 17.24 4.82 12.67
N TYR A 85 17.75 4.01 11.75
CA TYR A 85 18.99 3.25 11.96
C TYR A 85 20.18 4.14 12.35
N TYR A 86 20.38 5.27 11.65
CA TYR A 86 21.47 6.19 11.99
C TYR A 86 21.21 6.91 13.31
N LEU A 87 19.98 7.35 13.55
CA LEU A 87 19.60 7.99 14.79
C LEU A 87 19.78 7.05 16.01
N ASN A 88 19.43 5.79 15.84
CA ASN A 88 19.46 4.79 16.91
C ASN A 88 20.86 4.39 17.37
N LYS A 89 21.91 4.76 16.62
CA LYS A 89 23.30 4.62 17.11
C LYS A 89 23.55 5.41 18.40
N PHE A 90 22.79 6.49 18.61
CA PHE A 90 22.89 7.35 19.78
C PHE A 90 21.83 7.07 20.84
N MET A 91 20.70 6.42 20.48
CA MET A 91 19.55 6.25 21.37
C MET A 91 19.42 4.85 21.97
N LYS A 92 19.87 3.82 21.26
CA LYS A 92 19.81 2.41 21.69
C LYS A 92 18.39 1.88 21.97
N ILE A 93 17.40 2.37 21.23
CA ILE A 93 15.99 1.91 21.30
C ILE A 93 15.82 0.61 20.51
N ILE A 94 14.90 -0.27 20.92
CA ILE A 94 14.57 -1.47 20.14
C ILE A 94 14.02 -1.06 18.78
N HIS A 95 14.61 -1.58 17.70
CA HIS A 95 14.23 -1.24 16.33
C HIS A 95 13.72 -2.47 15.59
N ILE A 96 12.45 -2.43 15.17
CA ILE A 96 11.84 -3.38 14.24
C ILE A 96 11.66 -2.69 12.88
N ALA A 97 11.96 -3.39 11.79
CA ALA A 97 11.77 -2.85 10.43
C ALA A 97 11.00 -3.81 9.55
N THR A 98 9.93 -3.32 8.91
CA THR A 98 9.13 -4.10 7.95
C THR A 98 9.44 -3.71 6.52
N LYS A 99 9.77 -4.72 5.72
CA LYS A 99 10.02 -4.60 4.27
C LYS A 99 8.78 -4.98 3.47
N HIS A 100 8.31 -4.04 2.65
CA HIS A 100 7.03 -4.14 1.93
C HIS A 100 7.15 -4.48 0.43
N ASN A 101 8.35 -4.69 -0.10
CA ASN A 101 8.54 -5.00 -1.52
C ASN A 101 9.78 -5.85 -1.78
N ALA A 102 9.85 -6.46 -2.94
CA ALA A 102 10.97 -7.31 -3.36
C ALA A 102 12.15 -6.52 -3.98
N ARG A 103 12.19 -5.18 -3.90
CA ARG A 103 13.34 -4.38 -4.37
C ARG A 103 14.51 -4.53 -3.40
N LYS A 104 15.76 -4.43 -3.91
CA LYS A 104 16.96 -4.46 -3.06
C LYS A 104 16.87 -3.41 -1.95
N GLY A 105 17.13 -3.80 -0.70
CA GLY A 105 17.06 -2.94 0.45
C GLY A 105 18.22 -3.18 1.42
N LYS A 106 19.42 -2.69 1.07
CA LYS A 106 20.66 -2.91 1.84
C LYS A 106 20.55 -2.52 3.33
N ILE A 107 19.68 -1.57 3.68
CA ILE A 107 19.55 -1.11 5.06
C ILE A 107 18.99 -2.20 5.98
N PHE A 108 18.07 -3.05 5.48
CA PHE A 108 17.46 -4.11 6.28
C PHE A 108 18.45 -5.15 6.80
N ILE A 109 19.59 -5.36 6.10
CA ILE A 109 20.65 -6.29 6.54
C ILE A 109 21.27 -5.81 7.88
N LYS A 110 21.25 -4.49 8.14
CA LYS A 110 21.84 -3.86 9.33
C LYS A 110 20.92 -3.86 10.55
N ILE A 111 19.66 -4.27 10.39
CA ILE A 111 18.65 -4.26 11.45
C ILE A 111 18.58 -5.63 12.11
N LYS A 112 18.54 -5.63 13.44
CA LYS A 112 18.49 -6.87 14.23
C LYS A 112 17.13 -7.59 14.10
N TYR A 113 16.02 -6.84 14.11
CA TYR A 113 14.66 -7.38 14.03
C TYR A 113 14.02 -6.91 12.73
N VAL A 114 13.90 -7.81 11.77
CA VAL A 114 13.34 -7.52 10.45
C VAL A 114 12.16 -8.43 10.17
N THR A 115 11.09 -7.82 9.66
CA THR A 115 9.97 -8.55 9.08
C THR A 115 9.85 -8.25 7.59
N ALA A 116 9.26 -9.16 6.85
CA ALA A 116 8.95 -8.99 5.44
C ALA A 116 7.52 -9.44 5.16
N VAL A 117 6.84 -8.75 4.26
CA VAL A 117 5.42 -9.03 3.96
C VAL A 117 5.23 -10.21 3.00
N SER A 118 6.30 -10.77 2.45
CA SER A 118 6.25 -11.94 1.56
C SER A 118 7.60 -12.67 1.54
N ASN A 119 7.58 -13.92 1.04
CA ASN A 119 8.80 -14.70 0.82
C ASN A 119 9.79 -13.97 -0.09
N ASP A 120 9.32 -13.35 -1.17
CA ASP A 120 10.20 -12.67 -2.11
C ASP A 120 10.75 -11.36 -1.56
N ALA A 121 9.98 -10.65 -0.75
CA ALA A 121 10.52 -9.52 0.01
C ALA A 121 11.62 -9.98 0.98
N ALA A 122 11.42 -11.12 1.66
CA ALA A 122 12.40 -11.70 2.58
C ALA A 122 13.68 -12.14 1.87
N LYS A 123 13.60 -12.85 0.74
CA LYS A 123 14.76 -13.29 -0.07
C LYS A 123 15.70 -12.15 -0.49
N THR A 124 15.19 -10.92 -0.59
CA THR A 124 16.02 -9.75 -0.91
C THR A 124 16.83 -9.22 0.27
N ILE A 125 16.58 -9.75 1.47
CA ILE A 125 17.31 -9.41 2.69
C ILE A 125 18.22 -10.60 2.99
N LYS A 126 19.50 -10.46 2.78
CA LYS A 126 20.49 -11.47 3.14
C LYS A 126 20.67 -11.52 4.67
N ASN A 127 19.66 -12.02 5.38
CA ASN A 127 19.64 -12.14 6.83
C ASN A 127 18.75 -13.32 7.23
N ASP A 128 19.32 -14.31 7.89
CA ASP A 128 18.64 -15.55 8.29
C ASP A 128 17.58 -15.35 9.38
N LYS A 129 17.51 -14.15 9.97
CA LYS A 129 16.59 -13.82 11.07
C LYS A 129 15.33 -13.06 10.61
N VAL A 130 15.09 -12.97 9.31
CA VAL A 130 13.87 -12.31 8.78
C VAL A 130 12.65 -13.16 9.08
N LYS A 131 11.66 -12.57 9.75
CA LYS A 131 10.35 -13.19 9.94
C LYS A 131 9.39 -12.72 8.86
N ILE A 132 8.68 -13.67 8.25
CA ILE A 132 7.63 -13.33 7.29
C ILE A 132 6.33 -13.11 8.06
N ILE A 133 5.74 -11.94 7.89
CA ILE A 133 4.43 -11.57 8.44
C ILE A 133 3.63 -10.99 7.28
N TYR A 134 2.70 -11.78 6.77
CA TYR A 134 1.83 -11.35 5.68
C TYR A 134 0.92 -10.21 6.11
N ASN A 135 0.58 -9.33 5.17
CA ASN A 135 -0.43 -8.31 5.42
C ASN A 135 -1.79 -8.98 5.64
N GLY A 136 -2.60 -8.38 6.49
CA GLY A 136 -4.02 -8.72 6.66
C GLY A 136 -4.90 -7.54 6.29
N ILE A 137 -6.20 -7.77 6.29
CA ILE A 137 -7.23 -6.73 6.21
C ILE A 137 -8.20 -6.93 7.36
N GLN A 138 -8.82 -5.83 7.80
CA GLN A 138 -10.00 -5.91 8.63
C GLN A 138 -11.20 -6.14 7.70
N ALA A 139 -11.88 -7.28 7.88
CA ALA A 139 -13.08 -7.57 7.13
C ALA A 139 -14.20 -6.58 7.50
N LEU A 140 -14.84 -6.00 6.49
CA LEU A 140 -16.01 -5.14 6.64
C LEU A 140 -17.23 -5.91 6.15
N GLU A 141 -18.34 -5.82 6.88
CA GLU A 141 -19.61 -6.29 6.38
C GLU A 141 -20.09 -5.37 5.27
N ILE A 142 -20.27 -5.93 4.07
CA ILE A 142 -20.80 -5.19 2.92
C ILE A 142 -22.29 -5.43 2.84
N LYS A 143 -23.06 -4.37 2.94
CA LYS A 143 -24.49 -4.44 2.65
C LYS A 143 -24.68 -4.62 1.13
N ASN A 144 -25.13 -5.79 0.71
CA ASN A 144 -25.40 -6.14 -0.69
C ASN A 144 -26.65 -5.42 -1.23
N ASN A 145 -26.59 -4.08 -1.33
CA ASN A 145 -27.72 -3.26 -1.80
C ASN A 145 -27.55 -2.76 -3.25
N LYS A 146 -26.52 -3.20 -3.97
CA LYS A 146 -26.37 -2.75 -5.36
C LYS A 146 -27.08 -3.71 -6.33
N PRO A 147 -27.85 -3.16 -7.28
CA PRO A 147 -28.44 -3.98 -8.33
C PRO A 147 -27.35 -4.69 -9.13
N LYS A 148 -27.67 -5.87 -9.65
CA LYS A 148 -26.77 -6.61 -10.54
C LYS A 148 -26.44 -5.72 -11.74
N ASN A 149 -25.16 -5.65 -12.11
CA ASN A 149 -24.75 -4.90 -13.29
C ASN A 149 -25.48 -5.44 -14.54
N GLU A 150 -26.04 -4.56 -15.34
CA GLU A 150 -26.65 -4.94 -16.63
C GLU A 150 -25.61 -5.43 -17.63
N VAL A 151 -24.37 -4.92 -17.51
CA VAL A 151 -23.23 -5.25 -18.37
C VAL A 151 -22.13 -5.85 -17.51
N PHE A 152 -21.54 -6.96 -17.98
CA PHE A 152 -20.42 -7.62 -17.30
C PHE A 152 -19.31 -6.65 -16.97
N THR A 153 -19.02 -6.45 -15.69
CA THR A 153 -18.10 -5.42 -15.20
C THR A 153 -16.81 -6.04 -14.67
N ILE A 154 -15.71 -5.68 -15.34
CA ILE A 154 -14.35 -6.04 -14.94
C ILE A 154 -13.76 -4.84 -14.18
N THR A 155 -13.14 -5.12 -13.04
CA THR A 155 -12.51 -4.08 -12.22
C THR A 155 -11.02 -4.37 -12.00
N ALA A 156 -10.21 -3.34 -12.16
CA ALA A 156 -8.80 -3.36 -11.76
C ALA A 156 -8.54 -2.21 -10.77
N ILE A 157 -7.73 -2.47 -9.74
CA ILE A 157 -7.53 -1.53 -8.63
C ILE A 157 -6.05 -1.39 -8.35
N GLY A 158 -5.57 -0.15 -8.25
CA GLY A 158 -4.18 0.13 -7.88
C GLY A 158 -3.72 1.52 -8.24
N ARG A 159 -2.52 1.88 -7.79
CA ARG A 159 -1.92 3.15 -8.20
C ARG A 159 -1.64 3.12 -9.71
N LEU A 160 -1.97 4.19 -10.41
CA LEU A 160 -1.73 4.29 -11.85
C LEU A 160 -0.23 4.55 -12.10
N ASP A 161 0.55 3.47 -12.05
CA ASP A 161 1.97 3.42 -12.40
C ASP A 161 2.24 2.23 -13.33
N LYS A 162 3.39 2.26 -14.01
CA LYS A 162 3.78 1.24 -15.01
C LYS A 162 3.82 -0.19 -14.45
N ILE A 163 4.10 -0.32 -13.14
CA ILE A 163 4.23 -1.63 -12.49
C ILE A 163 2.88 -2.35 -12.42
N LYS A 164 1.77 -1.62 -12.43
CA LYS A 164 0.42 -2.19 -12.36
C LYS A 164 -0.07 -2.77 -13.69
N GLY A 165 0.60 -2.47 -14.82
CA GLY A 165 0.32 -3.07 -16.13
C GLY A 165 -1.07 -2.75 -16.67
N PHE A 166 -1.65 -1.59 -16.31
CA PHE A 166 -2.99 -1.21 -16.78
C PHE A 166 -3.01 -0.91 -18.27
N ASP A 167 -1.91 -0.47 -18.85
CA ASP A 167 -1.76 -0.32 -20.30
C ASP A 167 -1.88 -1.65 -21.04
N ILE A 168 -1.29 -2.71 -20.49
CA ILE A 168 -1.43 -4.07 -21.02
C ILE A 168 -2.88 -4.55 -20.87
N LEU A 169 -3.49 -4.34 -19.70
CA LEU A 169 -4.87 -4.71 -19.45
C LEU A 169 -5.83 -4.03 -20.42
N ILE A 170 -5.68 -2.73 -20.69
CA ILE A 170 -6.54 -1.99 -21.65
C ILE A 170 -6.36 -2.55 -23.07
N LYS A 171 -5.12 -2.82 -23.51
CA LYS A 171 -4.83 -3.41 -24.82
C LYS A 171 -5.45 -4.82 -24.96
N GLU A 172 -5.37 -5.65 -23.93
CA GLU A 172 -5.98 -6.98 -23.98
C GLU A 172 -7.52 -6.89 -23.90
N PHE A 173 -8.04 -5.95 -23.12
CA PHE A 173 -9.49 -5.69 -23.04
C PHE A 173 -10.07 -5.27 -24.40
N SER A 174 -9.33 -4.51 -25.23
CA SER A 174 -9.79 -4.10 -26.59
C SER A 174 -10.11 -5.26 -27.51
N LYS A 175 -9.55 -6.45 -27.23
CA LYS A 175 -9.78 -7.67 -28.03
C LYS A 175 -11.07 -8.41 -27.64
N ILE A 176 -11.71 -8.02 -26.51
CA ILE A 176 -12.94 -8.65 -26.04
C ILE A 176 -14.11 -8.21 -26.91
N LYS A 177 -14.77 -9.18 -27.57
CA LYS A 177 -15.91 -8.94 -28.46
C LYS A 177 -17.23 -8.85 -27.71
N ASN A 178 -17.33 -9.50 -26.54
CA ASN A 178 -18.55 -9.54 -25.72
C ASN A 178 -18.84 -8.18 -25.09
N SER A 179 -20.13 -7.97 -24.74
CA SER A 179 -20.51 -6.77 -23.99
C SER A 179 -19.93 -6.81 -22.58
N ALA A 180 -18.89 -6.02 -22.36
CA ALA A 180 -18.24 -5.87 -21.08
C ALA A 180 -17.75 -4.42 -20.88
N LYS A 181 -17.61 -4.03 -19.61
CA LYS A 181 -17.00 -2.76 -19.19
C LYS A 181 -15.78 -3.03 -18.33
N LEU A 182 -14.74 -2.24 -18.52
CA LEU A 182 -13.56 -2.21 -17.65
C LEU A 182 -13.54 -0.90 -16.84
N GLN A 183 -13.48 -1.02 -15.53
CA GLN A 183 -13.25 0.13 -14.65
C GLN A 183 -11.92 -0.02 -13.94
N ILE A 184 -11.11 1.03 -13.97
CA ILE A 184 -9.81 1.09 -13.32
C ILE A 184 -9.89 2.11 -12.20
N VAL A 185 -9.64 1.64 -10.98
CA VAL A 185 -9.76 2.43 -9.75
C VAL A 185 -8.38 2.76 -9.22
N GLY A 186 -8.11 4.04 -9.06
CA GLY A 186 -6.85 4.55 -8.53
C GLY A 186 -6.43 5.85 -9.16
N ASP A 187 -5.31 6.38 -8.68
CA ASP A 187 -4.70 7.61 -9.17
C ASP A 187 -3.18 7.41 -9.31
N GLY A 188 -2.53 8.16 -10.17
CA GLY A 188 -1.08 8.09 -10.37
C GLY A 188 -0.58 8.81 -11.61
N GLU A 189 0.73 8.71 -11.81
CA GLU A 189 1.44 9.42 -12.89
C GLU A 189 1.05 8.97 -14.30
N GLU A 190 0.56 7.73 -14.45
CA GLU A 190 0.14 7.17 -15.73
C GLU A 190 -1.30 7.56 -16.15
N TYR A 191 -2.03 8.36 -15.36
CA TYR A 191 -3.43 8.71 -15.67
C TYR A 191 -3.60 9.24 -17.11
N ASN A 192 -2.79 10.23 -17.51
CA ASN A 192 -2.89 10.84 -18.85
C ASN A 192 -2.51 9.85 -19.95
N ASN A 193 -1.49 9.01 -19.74
CA ASN A 193 -1.07 8.01 -20.71
C ASN A 193 -2.15 6.95 -20.92
N LEU A 194 -2.78 6.48 -19.85
CA LEU A 194 -3.87 5.50 -19.91
C LEU A 194 -5.12 6.11 -20.58
N ASN A 195 -5.45 7.37 -20.27
CA ASN A 195 -6.58 8.06 -20.89
C ASN A 195 -6.38 8.26 -22.40
N ASN A 196 -5.16 8.61 -22.82
CA ASN A 196 -4.83 8.69 -24.25
C ASN A 196 -4.93 7.33 -24.93
N LEU A 197 -4.43 6.26 -24.31
CA LEU A 197 -4.53 4.91 -24.85
C LEU A 197 -6.00 4.46 -25.01
N ILE A 198 -6.88 4.80 -24.06
CA ILE A 198 -8.32 4.52 -24.17
C ILE A 198 -8.91 5.20 -25.42
N LYS A 199 -8.56 6.46 -25.69
CA LYS A 199 -9.01 7.20 -26.87
C LYS A 199 -8.44 6.61 -28.16
N GLU A 200 -7.15 6.32 -28.21
CA GLU A 200 -6.47 5.69 -29.36
C GLU A 200 -7.15 4.38 -29.78
N LEU A 201 -7.61 3.62 -28.79
CA LEU A 201 -8.29 2.35 -29.02
C LEU A 201 -9.82 2.47 -29.16
N SER A 202 -10.37 3.70 -29.14
CA SER A 202 -11.83 3.99 -29.22
C SER A 202 -12.64 3.23 -28.17
N LEU A 203 -12.12 3.22 -26.91
CA LEU A 203 -12.70 2.49 -25.79
C LEU A 203 -13.43 3.38 -24.77
N GLU A 204 -13.66 4.67 -25.04
CA GLU A 204 -14.21 5.64 -24.08
C GLU A 204 -15.57 5.21 -23.50
N ASN A 205 -16.37 4.48 -24.27
CA ASN A 205 -17.66 3.96 -23.84
C ASN A 205 -17.57 2.62 -23.06
N LYS A 206 -16.39 1.99 -23.04
CA LYS A 206 -16.18 0.66 -22.43
C LYS A 206 -15.18 0.65 -21.27
N VAL A 207 -14.24 1.63 -21.25
CA VAL A 207 -13.19 1.71 -20.22
C VAL A 207 -13.30 3.04 -19.47
N SER A 208 -13.31 2.98 -18.14
CA SER A 208 -13.42 4.15 -17.28
C SER A 208 -12.29 4.19 -16.25
N LEU A 209 -11.61 5.33 -16.13
CA LEU A 209 -10.68 5.63 -15.04
C LEU A 209 -11.47 6.32 -13.92
N LEU A 210 -11.75 5.62 -12.82
CA LEU A 210 -12.63 6.10 -11.75
C LEU A 210 -11.94 7.02 -10.73
N GLY A 211 -10.62 7.23 -10.88
CA GLY A 211 -9.84 7.98 -9.91
C GLY A 211 -9.71 7.25 -8.57
N PHE A 212 -9.24 7.98 -7.56
CA PHE A 212 -9.10 7.45 -6.21
C PHE A 212 -10.47 7.24 -5.54
N ARG A 213 -10.67 6.04 -4.98
CA ARG A 213 -11.91 5.66 -4.29
C ARG A 213 -11.61 5.18 -2.87
N LYS A 214 -12.56 5.38 -1.95
CA LYS A 214 -12.49 4.91 -0.55
C LYS A 214 -13.32 3.65 -0.31
N ASP A 215 -14.30 3.39 -1.14
CA ASP A 215 -15.27 2.29 -1.09
C ASP A 215 -14.79 1.07 -1.91
N ILE A 216 -13.53 0.68 -1.69
CA ILE A 216 -12.91 -0.43 -2.44
C ILE A 216 -13.63 -1.77 -2.22
N PRO A 217 -13.99 -2.17 -0.99
CA PRO A 217 -14.74 -3.40 -0.76
C PRO A 217 -16.06 -3.46 -1.51
N GLU A 218 -16.82 -2.37 -1.54
CA GLU A 218 -18.10 -2.26 -2.25
C GLU A 218 -17.91 -2.35 -3.78
N ILE A 219 -16.87 -1.72 -4.30
CA ILE A 219 -16.53 -1.79 -5.73
C ILE A 219 -16.17 -3.24 -6.11
N ILE A 220 -15.31 -3.90 -5.33
CA ILE A 220 -14.93 -5.30 -5.54
C ILE A 220 -16.17 -6.18 -5.52
N ASN A 221 -17.02 -6.07 -4.50
CA ASN A 221 -18.22 -6.88 -4.33
C ASN A 221 -19.25 -6.66 -5.45
N SER A 222 -19.33 -5.45 -6.01
CA SER A 222 -20.24 -5.16 -7.12
C SER A 222 -19.72 -5.57 -8.49
N SER A 223 -18.44 -5.95 -8.59
CA SER A 223 -17.80 -6.37 -9.84
C SER A 223 -18.11 -7.83 -10.15
N ASP A 224 -18.17 -8.18 -11.44
CA ASP A 224 -18.32 -9.56 -11.86
C ASP A 224 -16.96 -10.27 -11.91
N LEU A 225 -15.90 -9.52 -12.20
CA LEU A 225 -14.53 -10.00 -12.23
C LEU A 225 -13.58 -8.90 -11.72
N VAL A 226 -12.68 -9.27 -10.82
CA VAL A 226 -11.55 -8.39 -10.44
C VAL A 226 -10.28 -8.93 -11.07
N VAL A 227 -9.50 -8.03 -11.70
CA VAL A 227 -8.25 -8.37 -12.38
C VAL A 227 -7.09 -7.61 -11.76
N MET A 228 -6.04 -8.32 -11.40
CA MET A 228 -4.75 -7.73 -11.02
C MET A 228 -3.72 -8.02 -12.10
N SER A 229 -3.42 -7.01 -12.92
CA SER A 229 -2.50 -7.09 -14.08
C SER A 229 -1.05 -6.72 -13.75
N SER A 230 -0.70 -6.64 -12.47
CA SER A 230 0.60 -6.14 -12.01
C SER A 230 1.77 -6.94 -12.58
N LEU A 231 2.85 -6.24 -12.92
CA LEU A 231 4.14 -6.82 -13.35
C LEU A 231 5.01 -7.21 -12.15
N SER A 232 4.79 -6.59 -11.00
CA SER A 232 5.51 -6.89 -9.76
C SER A 232 4.72 -6.40 -8.55
N GLU A 233 4.71 -7.22 -7.51
CA GLU A 233 4.10 -6.90 -6.21
C GLU A 233 5.03 -7.27 -5.07
N GLY A 234 4.83 -6.66 -3.90
CA GLY A 234 5.44 -7.11 -2.66
C GLY A 234 4.56 -8.12 -1.96
N PHE A 235 3.37 -7.69 -1.58
CA PHE A 235 2.21 -8.45 -1.13
C PHE A 235 0.99 -7.51 -1.23
N SER A 236 0.12 -7.76 -2.18
CA SER A 236 -0.94 -6.82 -2.55
C SER A 236 -2.11 -6.85 -1.57
N ILE A 237 -2.45 -5.70 -1.01
CA ILE A 237 -3.67 -5.54 -0.20
C ILE A 237 -4.92 -5.75 -1.08
N VAL A 238 -4.90 -5.23 -2.31
CA VAL A 238 -6.00 -5.43 -3.27
C VAL A 238 -6.25 -6.91 -3.55
N MET A 239 -5.19 -7.74 -3.60
CA MET A 239 -5.33 -9.19 -3.75
C MET A 239 -6.10 -9.79 -2.57
N ILE A 240 -5.74 -9.44 -1.32
CA ILE A 240 -6.41 -9.95 -0.13
C ILE A 240 -7.88 -9.50 -0.13
N GLU A 241 -8.13 -8.21 -0.41
CA GLU A 241 -9.48 -7.67 -0.52
C GLU A 241 -10.28 -8.38 -1.63
N SER A 242 -9.65 -8.67 -2.77
CA SER A 242 -10.30 -9.37 -3.88
C SER A 242 -10.63 -10.82 -3.53
N ILE A 243 -9.73 -11.55 -2.88
CA ILE A 243 -9.99 -12.92 -2.41
C ILE A 243 -11.18 -12.94 -1.42
N PHE A 244 -11.32 -11.88 -0.63
CA PHE A 244 -12.36 -11.80 0.39
C PHE A 244 -13.73 -11.35 -0.15
N TYR A 245 -13.74 -10.40 -1.09
CA TYR A 245 -14.97 -9.71 -1.53
C TYR A 245 -15.39 -9.99 -2.97
N ALA A 246 -14.47 -10.44 -3.85
CA ALA A 246 -14.79 -10.62 -5.26
C ALA A 246 -15.54 -11.94 -5.52
N LYS A 247 -16.44 -11.93 -6.51
CA LYS A 247 -17.05 -13.15 -7.04
C LYS A 247 -16.02 -14.01 -7.77
N VAL A 248 -15.19 -13.36 -8.60
CA VAL A 248 -14.10 -13.98 -9.35
C VAL A 248 -12.90 -13.05 -9.32
N PHE A 249 -11.73 -13.61 -9.09
CA PHE A 249 -10.47 -12.88 -9.08
C PHE A 249 -9.43 -13.56 -9.98
N ILE A 250 -8.79 -12.79 -10.85
CA ILE A 250 -7.70 -13.24 -11.72
C ILE A 250 -6.48 -12.34 -11.49
N SER A 251 -5.33 -12.95 -11.40
CA SER A 251 -4.06 -12.25 -11.20
C SER A 251 -2.99 -12.75 -12.15
N THR A 252 -2.11 -11.86 -12.56
CA THR A 252 -0.79 -12.23 -13.09
C THR A 252 0.00 -12.97 -12.02
N LYS A 253 0.87 -13.91 -12.44
CA LYS A 253 1.77 -14.63 -11.52
C LYS A 253 2.89 -13.70 -11.05
N VAL A 254 2.64 -12.97 -9.98
CA VAL A 254 3.60 -12.08 -9.34
C VAL A 254 3.89 -12.52 -7.91
N SER A 255 4.96 -11.96 -7.33
CA SER A 255 5.30 -12.16 -5.92
C SER A 255 4.11 -11.85 -5.01
N GLY A 256 3.83 -12.73 -4.06
CA GLY A 256 2.75 -12.55 -3.10
C GLY A 256 1.37 -13.00 -3.58
N CYS A 257 1.30 -13.67 -4.74
CA CYS A 257 0.09 -14.37 -5.21
C CYS A 257 0.18 -15.86 -4.94
#